data_0df6bee99f6fc68cb4d5474864edfa4b
#
_entry.id   0df6bee99f6fc68cb4d5474864edfa4b
#
_cell.length_a   1.000
_cell.length_b   1.000
_cell.length_c   1.000
_cell.angle_alpha   90.00
_cell.angle_beta   90.00
_cell.angle_gamma   90.00
#
_symmetry.space_group_name_H-M   'P 1'
#
loop_
_entity.id
_entity.type
_entity.pdbx_description
1 polymer ?
#
loop_
_entity_poly.entity_id
_entity_poly.type
_entity_poly.pdbx_seq_one_letter_code
_entity_poly.pdbx_strand_id
1 'polypeptide(L)'
;MALVKVGSHPSHGGQVVFNATASFTLDPSDSGKVFILKDAAITVTLPTLSTSLAGFQVKLISGDDSEHIIAGGASKIYGQIGDQNGGDFERIAAASGYTLGTGEIGDWFELISDGTNWYISGLTDNGA
;
A
#
# COMPACT_ATOMS: atom_id res chain seq x y z
N MET A 1 14.31 10.64 8.67
CA MET A 1 12.94 10.22 8.39
C MET A 1 12.58 10.48 6.94
N ALA A 2 12.16 9.46 6.24
CA ALA A 2 11.90 9.55 4.80
C ALA A 2 10.47 9.94 4.44
N LEU A 3 9.64 10.25 5.42
CA LEU A 3 8.25 10.63 5.20
C LEU A 3 8.11 12.14 5.22
N VAL A 4 7.64 12.70 4.12
CA VAL A 4 7.41 14.13 4.00
C VAL A 4 5.93 14.35 3.69
N LYS A 5 5.25 15.08 4.56
CA LYS A 5 3.85 15.44 4.33
C LYS A 5 3.79 16.42 3.17
N VAL A 6 3.05 16.03 2.13
CA VAL A 6 2.83 16.89 0.96
C VAL A 6 1.71 17.87 1.22
N GLY A 7 0.66 17.43 1.90
CA GLY A 7 -0.46 18.30 2.24
C GLY A 7 -1.69 17.51 2.66
N SER A 8 -2.70 18.26 3.08
CA SER A 8 -4.01 17.71 3.35
C SER A 8 -5.05 18.68 2.85
N HIS A 9 -6.02 18.17 2.09
CA HIS A 9 -7.07 19.02 1.53
C HIS A 9 -8.17 19.24 2.57
N PRO A 10 -8.45 20.45 2.98
CA PRO A 10 -9.35 20.69 4.11
C PRO A 10 -10.82 20.45 3.81
N SER A 11 -11.23 20.47 2.55
CA SER A 11 -12.66 20.50 2.21
C SER A 11 -13.38 19.15 2.30
N HIS A 12 -12.71 18.04 2.51
CA HIS A 12 -13.34 16.72 2.59
C HIS A 12 -12.77 15.85 3.72
N GLY A 13 -12.54 16.46 4.88
CA GLY A 13 -11.92 15.75 5.98
C GLY A 13 -10.42 15.56 5.82
N GLY A 14 -9.86 16.09 4.75
CA GLY A 14 -8.43 16.23 4.59
C GLY A 14 -7.64 14.93 4.53
N GLN A 15 -7.57 14.32 3.36
CA GLN A 15 -6.65 13.22 3.15
C GLN A 15 -5.21 13.71 3.31
N VAL A 16 -4.42 13.07 4.18
CA VAL A 16 -3.03 13.45 4.43
C VAL A 16 -2.14 12.62 3.53
N VAL A 17 -1.29 13.30 2.75
CA VAL A 17 -0.42 12.66 1.76
C VAL A 17 1.04 12.84 2.16
N PHE A 18 1.79 11.74 2.14
CA PHE A 18 3.23 11.73 2.41
C PHE A 18 4.00 11.21 1.20
N ASN A 19 5.16 11.80 0.94
CA ASN A 19 6.16 11.16 0.08
C ASN A 19 7.06 10.29 0.96
N ALA A 20 7.25 9.04 0.55
CA ALA A 20 8.14 8.10 1.22
C ALA A 20 9.32 7.82 0.29
N THR A 21 10.53 8.08 0.75
CA THR A 21 11.75 7.89 -0.02
C THR A 21 12.68 6.83 0.57
N ALA A 22 12.22 6.13 1.61
CA ALA A 22 12.91 4.98 2.21
C ALA A 22 11.88 4.06 2.85
N SER A 23 12.26 2.81 3.07
CA SER A 23 11.40 1.81 3.69
C SER A 23 10.94 2.23 5.08
N PHE A 24 9.73 1.87 5.45
CA PHE A 24 9.14 2.26 6.74
C PHE A 24 8.07 1.27 7.18
N THR A 25 7.75 1.33 8.46
CA THR A 25 6.66 0.55 9.06
C THR A 25 5.47 1.47 9.32
N LEU A 26 4.30 1.05 8.89
CA LEU A 26 3.07 1.77 9.19
C LEU A 26 2.72 1.64 10.66
N ASP A 27 2.33 2.76 11.26
CA ASP A 27 1.83 2.82 12.62
C ASP A 27 0.29 2.82 12.59
N PRO A 28 -0.40 2.27 13.60
CA PRO A 28 -1.87 2.35 13.63
C PRO A 28 -2.43 3.77 13.48
N SER A 29 -1.67 4.79 13.89
CA SER A 29 -2.09 6.19 13.70
C SER A 29 -2.01 6.66 12.25
N ASP A 30 -1.45 5.86 11.35
CA ASP A 30 -1.37 6.20 9.93
C ASP A 30 -2.65 5.89 9.15
N SER A 31 -3.68 5.40 9.81
CA SER A 31 -4.95 5.09 9.15
C SER A 31 -5.52 6.32 8.44
N GLY A 32 -5.96 6.10 7.20
CA GLY A 32 -6.52 7.16 6.37
C GLY A 32 -5.50 7.94 5.55
N LYS A 33 -4.22 7.68 5.74
CA LYS A 33 -3.16 8.38 5.02
C LYS A 33 -2.90 7.78 3.64
N VAL A 34 -2.32 8.59 2.77
CA VAL A 34 -1.84 8.19 1.45
C VAL A 34 -0.33 8.35 1.42
N PHE A 35 0.38 7.32 0.96
CA PHE A 35 1.83 7.36 0.83
C PHE A 35 2.21 7.20 -0.65
N ILE A 36 3.01 8.13 -1.14
CA ILE A 36 3.59 8.05 -2.48
C ILE A 36 5.01 7.53 -2.33
N LEU A 37 5.30 6.39 -2.94
CA LEU A 37 6.57 5.68 -2.80
C LEU A 37 7.47 6.04 -3.98
N LYS A 38 8.64 6.63 -3.70
CA LYS A 38 9.48 7.14 -4.77
C LYS A 38 10.95 7.23 -4.39
N ASP A 39 11.78 7.42 -5.39
CA ASP A 39 13.23 7.65 -5.31
C ASP A 39 14.06 6.40 -4.96
N ALA A 40 13.43 5.29 -4.64
CA ALA A 40 14.09 4.01 -4.35
C ALA A 40 13.04 2.90 -4.27
N ALA A 41 13.49 1.66 -4.30
CA ALA A 41 12.63 0.53 -3.97
C ALA A 41 12.31 0.59 -2.47
N ILE A 42 11.03 0.62 -2.14
CA ILE A 42 10.56 0.84 -0.77
C ILE A 42 9.79 -0.38 -0.29
N THR A 43 10.13 -0.86 0.90
CA THR A 43 9.34 -1.85 1.61
C THR A 43 8.46 -1.15 2.64
N VAL A 44 7.15 -1.31 2.50
CA VAL A 44 6.17 -0.82 3.46
C VAL A 44 5.74 -2.00 4.32
N THR A 45 6.02 -1.93 5.61
CA THR A 45 5.66 -2.99 6.55
C THR A 45 4.34 -2.64 7.22
N LEU A 46 3.39 -3.58 7.17
CA LEU A 46 2.07 -3.42 7.77
C LEU A 46 2.14 -3.54 9.29
N PRO A 47 1.27 -2.85 10.03
CA PRO A 47 1.18 -3.06 11.48
C PRO A 47 0.64 -4.45 11.79
N THR A 48 0.92 -4.93 12.99
CA THR A 48 0.43 -6.24 13.44
C THR A 48 -1.09 -6.21 13.58
N LEU A 49 -1.76 -7.20 12.99
CA LEU A 49 -3.21 -7.34 13.11
C LEU A 49 -3.62 -7.57 14.56
N SER A 50 -4.69 -6.89 14.97
CA SER A 50 -5.33 -7.03 16.27
C SER A 50 -6.75 -6.50 16.15
N THR A 51 -7.58 -6.77 17.17
CA THR A 51 -8.95 -6.26 17.14
C THR A 51 -9.00 -4.74 17.14
N SER A 52 -8.00 -4.08 17.71
CA SER A 52 -7.93 -2.61 17.73
C SER A 52 -7.53 -2.03 16.37
N LEU A 53 -7.05 -2.87 15.45
CA LEU A 53 -6.67 -2.44 14.09
C LEU A 53 -7.85 -2.52 13.11
N ALA A 54 -9.01 -2.99 13.54
CA ALA A 54 -10.18 -3.04 12.66
C ALA A 54 -10.55 -1.63 12.19
N GLY A 55 -10.72 -1.48 10.87
CA GLY A 55 -11.00 -0.18 10.26
C GLY A 55 -9.77 0.59 9.81
N PHE A 56 -8.57 0.09 10.11
CA PHE A 56 -7.35 0.68 9.56
C PHE A 56 -7.38 0.58 8.03
N GLN A 57 -7.03 1.68 7.37
CA GLN A 57 -6.93 1.68 5.91
C GLN A 57 -5.82 2.62 5.46
N VAL A 58 -5.19 2.29 4.36
CA VAL A 58 -4.10 3.08 3.81
C VAL A 58 -4.08 2.90 2.29
N LYS A 59 -3.66 3.95 1.58
CA LYS A 59 -3.43 3.89 0.14
C LYS A 59 -1.97 4.12 -0.15
N LEU A 60 -1.41 3.26 -0.99
CA LEU A 60 -0.02 3.35 -1.44
C LEU A 60 -0.02 3.60 -2.95
N ILE A 61 0.74 4.60 -3.38
CA ILE A 61 0.83 4.95 -4.80
C ILE A 61 2.29 4.91 -5.20
N SER A 62 2.59 4.27 -6.34
CA SER A 62 3.93 4.30 -6.89
C SER A 62 4.20 5.66 -7.52
N GLY A 63 5.24 6.32 -7.06
CA GLY A 63 5.68 7.60 -7.59
C GLY A 63 6.86 7.50 -8.55
N ASP A 64 7.30 6.29 -8.86
CA ASP A 64 8.39 6.01 -9.79
C ASP A 64 8.25 4.59 -10.36
N ASP A 65 9.26 4.13 -11.07
CA ASP A 65 9.29 2.79 -11.67
C ASP A 65 10.01 1.76 -10.81
N SER A 66 10.30 2.07 -9.55
CA SER A 66 10.97 1.15 -8.65
C SER A 66 10.06 0.00 -8.23
N GLU A 67 10.66 -1.11 -7.85
CA GLU A 67 9.94 -2.25 -7.31
C GLU A 67 9.66 -2.03 -5.83
N HIS A 68 8.42 -1.73 -5.49
CA HIS A 68 8.01 -1.53 -4.10
C HIS A 68 7.38 -2.81 -3.55
N ILE A 69 7.51 -3.02 -2.25
CA ILE A 69 7.09 -4.25 -1.58
C ILE A 69 6.21 -3.92 -0.39
N ILE A 70 5.10 -4.66 -0.25
CA ILE A 70 4.29 -4.68 0.96
C ILE A 70 4.69 -5.91 1.75
N ALA A 71 5.00 -5.74 3.02
CA ALA A 71 5.45 -6.81 3.89
C ALA A 71 4.69 -6.81 5.22
N GLY A 72 4.86 -7.85 6.02
CA GLY A 72 4.27 -7.93 7.35
C GLY A 72 2.81 -8.36 7.38
N GLY A 73 2.30 -8.95 6.31
CA GLY A 73 0.91 -9.39 6.24
C GLY A 73 0.58 -10.66 7.01
N ALA A 74 1.59 -11.37 7.51
CA ALA A 74 1.43 -12.57 8.35
C ALA A 74 0.51 -13.64 7.74
N SER A 75 0.58 -13.83 6.41
CA SER A 75 -0.26 -14.78 5.66
C SER A 75 -1.75 -14.46 5.76
N LYS A 76 -2.11 -13.20 5.91
CA LYS A 76 -3.48 -12.75 6.09
C LYS A 76 -3.93 -11.72 5.05
N ILE A 77 -3.20 -11.57 3.94
CA ILE A 77 -3.60 -10.63 2.89
C ILE A 77 -4.45 -11.36 1.85
N TYR A 78 -5.62 -10.83 1.59
CA TYR A 78 -6.58 -11.36 0.62
C TYR A 78 -7.08 -10.24 -0.30
N GLY A 79 -7.38 -10.57 -1.53
CA GLY A 79 -7.99 -9.61 -2.45
C GLY A 79 -7.67 -9.87 -3.90
N GLN A 80 -7.74 -8.82 -4.69
CA GLN A 80 -7.44 -8.88 -6.12
C GLN A 80 -6.72 -7.62 -6.56
N ILE A 81 -5.75 -7.81 -7.43
CA ILE A 81 -5.03 -6.71 -8.07
C ILE A 81 -5.26 -6.83 -9.57
N GLY A 82 -5.65 -5.74 -10.21
CA GLY A 82 -5.73 -5.68 -11.66
C GLY A 82 -4.33 -5.52 -12.23
N ASP A 83 -3.94 -6.41 -13.12
CA ASP A 83 -2.67 -6.37 -13.81
C ASP A 83 -2.90 -5.95 -15.27
N GLN A 84 -2.52 -4.72 -15.59
CA GLN A 84 -2.73 -4.18 -16.93
C GLN A 84 -1.88 -4.89 -17.98
N ASN A 85 -0.73 -5.37 -17.60
CA ASN A 85 0.19 -6.00 -18.55
C ASN A 85 -0.36 -7.33 -19.07
N GLY A 86 -0.95 -8.13 -18.20
CA GLY A 86 -1.59 -9.38 -18.60
C GLY A 86 -3.05 -9.23 -18.98
N GLY A 87 -3.66 -8.11 -18.67
CA GLY A 87 -5.09 -7.90 -18.86
C GLY A 87 -5.94 -8.72 -17.90
N ASP A 88 -5.36 -9.23 -16.84
CA ASP A 88 -6.00 -10.15 -15.90
C ASP A 88 -6.08 -9.54 -14.51
N PHE A 89 -6.83 -10.23 -13.65
CA PHE A 89 -6.84 -9.94 -12.22
C PHE A 89 -6.02 -11.01 -11.51
N GLU A 90 -5.10 -10.58 -10.68
CA GLU A 90 -4.34 -11.48 -9.84
C GLU A 90 -5.05 -11.67 -8.50
N ARG A 91 -5.38 -12.91 -8.19
CA ARG A 91 -5.97 -13.26 -6.89
C ARG A 91 -4.87 -13.39 -5.85
N ILE A 92 -5.06 -12.71 -4.72
CA ILE A 92 -4.16 -12.79 -3.57
C ILE A 92 -4.91 -13.49 -2.45
N ALA A 93 -4.34 -14.54 -1.90
CA ALA A 93 -4.96 -15.32 -0.84
C ALA A 93 -3.91 -15.74 0.18
N ALA A 94 -4.16 -15.43 1.45
CA ALA A 94 -3.29 -15.79 2.56
C ALA A 94 -1.83 -15.37 2.32
N ALA A 95 -1.61 -14.22 1.73
CA ALA A 95 -0.28 -13.74 1.42
C ALA A 95 0.34 -12.99 2.60
N SER A 96 1.66 -13.10 2.72
CA SER A 96 2.42 -12.35 3.73
C SER A 96 2.89 -10.99 3.22
N GLY A 97 2.83 -10.78 1.91
CA GLY A 97 3.23 -9.53 1.29
C GLY A 97 2.82 -9.52 -0.17
N TYR A 98 3.13 -8.41 -0.82
CA TYR A 98 2.92 -8.27 -2.24
C TYR A 98 4.02 -7.41 -2.84
N THR A 99 4.56 -7.85 -3.96
CA THR A 99 5.59 -7.10 -4.67
C THR A 99 4.95 -6.44 -5.89
N LEU A 100 5.03 -5.10 -5.92
CA LEU A 100 4.77 -4.38 -7.15
C LEU A 100 5.97 -4.62 -8.03
N GLY A 101 5.87 -5.35 -9.09
CA GLY A 101 6.96 -5.52 -10.03
C GLY A 101 7.56 -4.18 -10.46
N THR A 102 8.26 -4.14 -11.56
CA THR A 102 8.70 -2.87 -12.12
C THR A 102 7.47 -2.08 -12.52
N GLY A 103 6.88 -1.40 -11.56
CA GLY A 103 5.65 -0.68 -11.74
C GLY A 103 5.86 0.64 -12.48
N GLU A 104 4.78 1.32 -12.70
CA GLU A 104 4.80 2.64 -13.31
C GLU A 104 4.25 3.67 -12.33
N ILE A 105 4.59 4.92 -12.59
CA ILE A 105 4.03 6.04 -11.85
C ILE A 105 2.50 5.96 -11.92
N GLY A 106 1.87 5.94 -10.76
CA GLY A 106 0.42 5.89 -10.68
C GLY A 106 -0.15 4.52 -10.32
N ASP A 107 0.64 3.46 -10.34
CA ASP A 107 0.22 2.18 -9.79
C ASP A 107 -0.16 2.36 -8.33
N TRP A 108 -1.22 1.71 -7.89
CA TRP A 108 -1.73 1.97 -6.54
C TRP A 108 -2.32 0.73 -5.88
N PHE A 109 -2.30 0.73 -4.56
CA PHE A 109 -2.94 -0.28 -3.73
C PHE A 109 -3.69 0.38 -2.58
N GLU A 110 -4.79 -0.22 -2.20
CA GLU A 110 -5.47 0.07 -0.94
C GLU A 110 -5.45 -1.18 -0.08
N LEU A 111 -5.22 -0.98 1.21
CA LEU A 111 -5.25 -2.04 2.20
C LEU A 111 -6.19 -1.63 3.31
N ILE A 112 -7.09 -2.55 3.66
CA ILE A 112 -8.05 -2.37 4.74
C ILE A 112 -7.94 -3.57 5.68
N SER A 113 -7.97 -3.31 6.97
CA SER A 113 -7.96 -4.35 8.00
C SER A 113 -9.30 -4.45 8.68
N ASP A 114 -9.78 -5.68 8.91
CA ASP A 114 -10.90 -5.94 9.80
C ASP A 114 -10.43 -6.41 11.18
N GLY A 115 -9.14 -6.32 11.44
CA GLY A 115 -8.51 -6.78 12.68
C GLY A 115 -8.03 -8.23 12.61
N THR A 116 -8.57 -9.02 11.71
CA THR A 116 -8.22 -10.44 11.51
C THR A 116 -7.43 -10.65 10.23
N ASN A 117 -7.85 -9.99 9.17
CA ASN A 117 -7.24 -10.09 7.85
C ASN A 117 -6.99 -8.71 7.25
N TRP A 118 -6.12 -8.68 6.27
CA TRP A 118 -5.92 -7.56 5.37
C TRP A 118 -6.65 -7.83 4.06
N TYR A 119 -7.29 -6.79 3.53
CA TYR A 119 -7.92 -6.83 2.21
C TYR A 119 -7.24 -5.83 1.31
N ILE A 120 -6.73 -6.32 0.19
CA ILE A 120 -5.97 -5.53 -0.77
C ILE A 120 -6.74 -5.39 -2.08
N SER A 121 -6.68 -4.22 -2.67
CA SER A 121 -7.16 -3.96 -4.03
C SER A 121 -6.24 -2.96 -4.70
N GLY A 122 -6.20 -2.96 -6.01
CA GLY A 122 -5.39 -1.99 -6.72
C GLY A 122 -5.24 -2.31 -8.20
N LEU A 123 -4.42 -1.48 -8.83
CA LEU A 123 -4.06 -1.63 -10.23
C LEU A 123 -2.54 -1.48 -10.36
N THR A 124 -1.94 -2.37 -11.10
CA THR A 124 -0.51 -2.34 -11.37
C THR A 124 -0.22 -2.73 -12.83
N ASP A 125 0.91 -2.28 -13.33
CA ASP A 125 1.48 -2.74 -14.59
C ASP A 125 2.59 -3.74 -14.28
N ASN A 126 2.23 -4.77 -13.54
CA ASN A 126 3.18 -5.70 -12.98
C ASN A 126 3.86 -6.56 -14.06
N GLY A 127 5.12 -6.35 -14.26
CA GLY A 127 5.90 -7.27 -15.05
C GLY A 127 5.95 -6.97 -16.52
N ALA A 128 5.87 -5.73 -16.81
CA ALA A 128 6.22 -5.33 -18.16
C ALA A 128 7.56 -5.93 -18.60
#